data_43a707e7150224bc32ef35eefe9a3395
#
_entry.id   43a707e7150224bc32ef35eefe9a3395
#
_cell.length_a   1.000
_cell.length_b   1.000
_cell.length_c   1.000
_cell.angle_alpha   90.00
_cell.angle_beta   90.00
_cell.angle_gamma   90.00
#
_symmetry.space_group_name_H-M   'P 1'
#
loop_
_entity.id
_entity.type
_entity.pdbx_description
1 polymer ?
#
loop_
_entity_poly.entity_id
_entity_poly.type
_entity_poly.pdbx_seq_one_letter_code
_entity_poly.pdbx_strand_id
1 'polypeptide(L)'
;MSLTTKKALAMSLKSLLEKRTLDKITVKDIVSECSLNRQTFYYHFHDTYDLLQWLYSYETGDIIEKMRDPSVDTDDYGLILQYILNNRNFIINTCRSLKREYLIIRLKECIQPIILEIIKNNISDTSVSSDDADAISDLFSNAFIGLILDWVSTDLSEGYLPKFRKYADLLLDYMAFIRAGCPSRPNA
;
A
#
# COMPACT_ATOMS: atom_id res chain seq x y z
N MET A 1 26.16 4.80 -6.61
CA MET A 1 25.12 4.84 -7.65
C MET A 1 23.88 4.12 -7.15
N SER A 2 22.87 4.61 -7.29
CA SER A 2 22.30 5.70 -6.53
C SER A 2 20.80 5.43 -6.48
N LEU A 3 20.20 5.65 -5.31
CA LEU A 3 18.75 5.73 -5.10
C LEU A 3 18.05 6.48 -6.25
N THR A 4 18.70 7.50 -6.80
CA THR A 4 18.24 8.27 -7.96
C THR A 4 17.98 7.42 -9.20
N THR A 5 18.87 6.46 -9.53
CA THR A 5 18.68 5.57 -10.70
C THR A 5 17.52 4.61 -10.48
N LYS A 6 17.40 4.02 -9.29
CA LYS A 6 16.25 3.17 -8.95
C LYS A 6 14.93 3.94 -9.03
N LYS A 7 14.91 5.18 -8.51
CA LYS A 7 13.72 6.06 -8.62
C LYS A 7 13.39 6.37 -10.08
N ALA A 8 14.36 6.70 -10.91
CA ALA A 8 14.11 6.99 -12.32
C ALA A 8 13.49 5.79 -13.06
N LEU A 9 14.02 4.58 -12.86
CA LEU A 9 13.46 3.35 -13.41
C LEU A 9 12.04 3.07 -12.88
N ALA A 10 11.81 3.29 -11.59
CA ALA A 10 10.51 3.07 -10.95
C ALA A 10 9.45 4.06 -11.45
N MET A 11 9.79 5.34 -11.56
CA MET A 11 8.87 6.35 -12.09
C MET A 11 8.56 6.11 -13.58
N SER A 12 9.54 5.65 -14.35
CA SER A 12 9.34 5.21 -15.74
C SER A 12 8.36 4.04 -15.82
N LEU A 13 8.53 3.01 -14.99
CA LEU A 13 7.56 1.90 -14.92
C LEU A 13 6.17 2.39 -14.52
N LYS A 14 6.07 3.27 -13.52
CA LYS A 14 4.80 3.84 -13.07
C LYS A 14 4.09 4.60 -14.19
N SER A 15 4.80 5.47 -14.91
CA SER A 15 4.29 6.21 -16.07
C SER A 15 3.74 5.28 -17.17
N LEU A 16 4.42 4.16 -17.43
CA LEU A 16 3.97 3.16 -18.40
C LEU A 16 2.72 2.40 -17.90
N LEU A 17 2.66 2.09 -16.60
CA LEU A 17 1.51 1.43 -15.97
C LEU A 17 0.25 2.31 -15.93
N GLU A 18 0.38 3.63 -16.03
CA GLU A 18 -0.78 4.51 -16.26
C GLU A 18 -1.48 4.25 -17.60
N LYS A 19 -0.78 3.69 -18.56
CA LYS A 19 -1.25 3.53 -19.96
C LYS A 19 -1.55 2.08 -20.35
N ARG A 20 -0.90 1.10 -19.73
CA ARG A 20 -0.98 -0.33 -20.10
C ARG A 20 -0.59 -1.26 -18.97
N THR A 21 -1.01 -2.50 -19.06
CA THR A 21 -0.72 -3.56 -18.08
C THR A 21 0.74 -4.00 -18.12
N LEU A 22 1.25 -4.54 -17.01
CA LEU A 22 2.67 -4.92 -16.82
C LEU A 22 3.17 -5.94 -17.86
N ASP A 23 2.32 -6.89 -18.25
CA ASP A 23 2.63 -7.91 -19.25
C ASP A 23 2.96 -7.32 -20.65
N LYS A 24 2.53 -6.08 -20.89
CA LYS A 24 2.80 -5.32 -22.13
C LYS A 24 3.98 -4.35 -21.99
N ILE A 25 4.67 -4.35 -20.85
CA ILE A 25 5.80 -3.46 -20.57
C ILE A 25 7.08 -4.26 -20.59
N THR A 26 8.02 -3.86 -21.42
CA THR A 26 9.35 -4.49 -21.53
C THR A 26 10.41 -3.64 -20.83
N VAL A 27 11.55 -4.27 -20.47
CA VAL A 27 12.71 -3.52 -19.95
C VAL A 27 13.18 -2.45 -20.94
N LYS A 28 13.02 -2.68 -22.27
CA LYS A 28 13.35 -1.68 -23.29
C LYS A 28 12.47 -0.43 -23.13
N ASP A 29 11.18 -0.61 -22.91
CA ASP A 29 10.26 0.52 -22.73
C ASP A 29 10.64 1.35 -21.51
N ILE A 30 10.90 0.67 -20.38
CA ILE A 30 11.26 1.32 -19.11
C ILE A 30 12.54 2.17 -19.26
N VAL A 31 13.61 1.59 -19.79
CA VAL A 31 14.89 2.31 -19.91
C VAL A 31 14.84 3.42 -20.97
N SER A 32 14.03 3.25 -22.02
CA SER A 32 13.84 4.29 -23.03
C SER A 32 13.11 5.51 -22.47
N GLU A 33 12.11 5.31 -21.61
CA GLU A 33 11.33 6.39 -20.98
C GLU A 33 12.22 7.28 -20.08
N CYS A 34 13.26 6.72 -19.43
CA CYS A 34 14.17 7.47 -18.54
C CYS A 34 15.58 7.67 -19.13
N SER A 35 15.77 7.46 -20.43
CA SER A 35 17.05 7.64 -21.12
C SER A 35 18.21 6.83 -20.52
N LEU A 36 17.92 5.64 -19.99
CA LEU A 36 18.91 4.70 -19.49
C LEU A 36 19.10 3.53 -20.46
N ASN A 37 20.01 2.63 -20.15
CA ASN A 37 20.24 1.43 -20.93
C ASN A 37 19.86 0.15 -20.16
N ARG A 38 19.71 -0.99 -20.87
CA ARG A 38 19.34 -2.27 -20.27
C ARG A 38 20.35 -2.77 -19.25
N GLN A 39 21.64 -2.50 -19.43
CA GLN A 39 22.69 -2.91 -18.50
C GLN A 39 22.50 -2.23 -17.15
N THR A 40 22.15 -0.93 -17.14
CA THR A 40 21.80 -0.18 -15.93
C THR A 40 20.57 -0.77 -15.25
N PHE A 41 19.56 -1.19 -16.01
CA PHE A 41 18.40 -1.87 -15.42
C PHE A 41 18.82 -3.15 -14.70
N TYR A 42 19.50 -4.07 -15.38
CA TYR A 42 19.90 -5.37 -14.82
C TYR A 42 20.96 -5.28 -13.72
N TYR A 43 21.64 -4.15 -13.60
CA TYR A 43 22.48 -3.87 -12.43
C TYR A 43 21.68 -3.68 -11.14
N HIS A 44 20.44 -3.22 -11.24
CA HIS A 44 19.59 -2.87 -10.10
C HIS A 44 18.44 -3.84 -9.84
N PHE A 45 17.92 -4.46 -10.88
CA PHE A 45 16.70 -5.29 -10.83
C PHE A 45 16.84 -6.51 -11.74
N HIS A 46 16.32 -7.64 -11.28
CA HIS A 46 16.31 -8.89 -12.09
C HIS A 46 15.31 -8.81 -13.23
N ASP A 47 14.13 -8.27 -12.97
CA ASP A 47 13.05 -8.16 -13.94
C ASP A 47 12.09 -7.00 -13.59
N THR A 48 11.01 -6.87 -14.36
CA THR A 48 9.99 -5.83 -14.16
C THR A 48 9.19 -6.03 -12.88
N TYR A 49 9.05 -7.27 -12.38
CA TYR A 49 8.35 -7.56 -11.14
C TYR A 49 9.18 -7.15 -9.91
N ASP A 50 10.49 -7.38 -9.95
CA ASP A 50 11.43 -6.91 -8.91
C ASP A 50 11.41 -5.38 -8.82
N LEU A 51 11.43 -4.69 -9.97
CA LEU A 51 11.27 -3.23 -10.00
C LEU A 51 9.92 -2.77 -9.46
N LEU A 52 8.83 -3.46 -9.81
CA LEU A 52 7.49 -3.15 -9.32
C LEU A 52 7.40 -3.32 -7.80
N GLN A 53 7.98 -4.39 -7.25
CA GLN A 53 8.04 -4.63 -5.81
C GLN A 53 8.79 -3.50 -5.10
N TRP A 54 9.94 -3.10 -5.65
CA TRP A 54 10.70 -1.99 -5.10
C TRP A 54 9.91 -0.67 -5.13
N LEU A 55 9.19 -0.40 -6.23
CA LEU A 55 8.33 0.79 -6.36
C LEU A 55 7.26 0.83 -5.27
N TYR A 56 6.54 -0.27 -5.05
CA TYR A 56 5.52 -0.34 -4.00
C TYR A 56 6.11 -0.15 -2.61
N SER A 57 7.24 -0.80 -2.30
CA SER A 57 7.91 -0.62 -1.00
C SER A 57 8.36 0.83 -0.78
N TYR A 58 8.85 1.48 -1.84
CA TYR A 58 9.25 2.88 -1.79
C TYR A 58 8.06 3.81 -1.52
N GLU A 59 6.94 3.63 -2.23
CA GLU A 59 5.75 4.46 -2.07
C GLU A 59 5.02 4.19 -0.76
N THR A 60 5.01 2.94 -0.28
CA THR A 60 4.51 2.61 1.07
C THR A 60 5.32 3.32 2.15
N GLY A 61 6.65 3.35 2.01
CA GLY A 61 7.53 4.10 2.92
C GLY A 61 7.22 5.59 2.93
N ASP A 62 6.97 6.21 1.78
CA ASP A 62 6.59 7.62 1.65
C ASP A 62 5.23 7.92 2.33
N ILE A 63 4.26 7.01 2.22
CA ILE A 63 2.97 7.14 2.93
C ILE A 63 3.20 7.09 4.44
N ILE A 64 3.96 6.12 4.94
CA ILE A 64 4.25 5.98 6.38
C ILE A 64 5.00 7.20 6.91
N GLU A 65 5.96 7.74 6.16
CA GLU A 65 6.69 8.95 6.53
C GLU A 65 5.74 10.14 6.67
N LYS A 66 4.80 10.31 5.74
CA LYS A 66 3.77 11.35 5.80
C LYS A 66 2.81 11.18 6.98
N MET A 67 2.45 9.95 7.34
CA MET A 67 1.61 9.68 8.53
C MET A 67 2.30 10.06 9.84
N ARG A 68 3.63 10.09 9.87
CA ARG A 68 4.43 10.51 11.02
C ARG A 68 4.67 12.02 11.09
N ASP A 69 4.41 12.74 10.02
CA ASP A 69 4.62 14.19 9.95
C ASP A 69 3.41 14.93 10.55
N PRO A 70 3.56 15.57 11.73
CA PRO A 70 2.46 16.27 12.39
C PRO A 70 1.97 17.51 11.62
N SER A 71 2.70 17.95 10.59
CA SER A 71 2.29 19.06 9.72
C SER A 71 1.31 18.63 8.62
N VAL A 72 1.14 17.32 8.40
CA VAL A 72 0.22 16.76 7.41
C VAL A 72 -1.17 16.64 8.05
N ASP A 73 -2.05 17.58 7.73
CA ASP A 73 -3.44 17.61 8.20
C ASP A 73 -4.30 16.64 7.37
N THR A 74 -4.15 15.35 7.65
CA THR A 74 -4.98 14.30 7.02
C THR A 74 -5.31 13.22 8.04
N ASP A 75 -6.54 12.68 7.91
CA ASP A 75 -6.94 11.47 8.62
C ASP A 75 -5.98 10.32 8.28
N ASP A 76 -5.70 9.42 9.21
CA ASP A 76 -4.78 8.29 9.03
C ASP A 76 -5.05 7.48 7.74
N TYR A 77 -6.31 7.33 7.32
CA TYR A 77 -6.67 6.65 6.07
C TYR A 77 -6.83 7.59 4.87
N GLY A 78 -6.92 8.89 5.08
CA GLY A 78 -7.08 9.89 4.01
C GLY A 78 -5.91 9.88 3.04
N LEU A 79 -4.68 9.71 3.55
CA LEU A 79 -3.47 9.56 2.72
C LEU A 79 -3.54 8.32 1.82
N ILE A 80 -4.06 7.21 2.32
CA ILE A 80 -4.20 5.96 1.56
C ILE A 80 -5.24 6.15 0.45
N LEU A 81 -6.40 6.73 0.78
CA LEU A 81 -7.44 7.03 -0.20
C LEU A 81 -6.94 7.98 -1.28
N GLN A 82 -6.26 9.06 -0.88
CA GLN A 82 -5.69 10.02 -1.81
C GLN A 82 -4.65 9.37 -2.72
N TYR A 83 -3.79 8.49 -2.19
CA TYR A 83 -2.85 7.73 -2.97
C TYR A 83 -3.56 6.85 -4.01
N ILE A 84 -4.58 6.09 -3.62
CA ILE A 84 -5.33 5.19 -4.51
C ILE A 84 -6.01 6.00 -5.64
N LEU A 85 -6.68 7.09 -5.30
CA LEU A 85 -7.39 7.93 -6.27
C LEU A 85 -6.44 8.63 -7.24
N ASN A 86 -5.32 9.15 -6.75
CA ASN A 86 -4.31 9.83 -7.57
C ASN A 86 -3.52 8.87 -8.48
N ASN A 87 -3.52 7.56 -8.17
CA ASN A 87 -2.78 6.53 -8.92
C ASN A 87 -3.72 5.47 -9.53
N ARG A 88 -4.96 5.84 -9.85
CA ARG A 88 -6.04 4.92 -10.24
C ARG A 88 -5.63 3.96 -11.35
N ASN A 89 -5.15 4.46 -12.49
CA ASN A 89 -4.80 3.63 -13.64
C ASN A 89 -3.60 2.72 -13.36
N PHE A 90 -2.60 3.25 -12.67
CA PHE A 90 -1.45 2.47 -12.19
C PHE A 90 -1.90 1.27 -11.34
N ILE A 91 -2.76 1.50 -10.36
CA ILE A 91 -3.27 0.44 -9.47
C ILE A 91 -4.10 -0.59 -10.26
N ILE A 92 -5.07 -0.13 -11.07
CA ILE A 92 -5.91 -1.02 -11.89
C ILE A 92 -5.05 -1.88 -12.81
N ASN A 93 -4.13 -1.28 -13.57
CA ASN A 93 -3.30 -1.99 -14.54
C ASN A 93 -2.33 -2.95 -13.86
N THR A 94 -1.83 -2.63 -12.68
CA THR A 94 -1.00 -3.55 -11.90
C THR A 94 -1.83 -4.73 -11.37
N CYS A 95 -2.98 -4.47 -10.77
CA CYS A 95 -3.85 -5.53 -10.26
C CYS A 95 -4.32 -6.49 -11.36
N ARG A 96 -4.58 -5.97 -12.56
CA ARG A 96 -4.95 -6.78 -13.74
C ARG A 96 -3.80 -7.61 -14.31
N SER A 97 -2.55 -7.23 -14.02
CA SER A 97 -1.35 -7.89 -14.54
C SER A 97 -0.90 -9.08 -13.70
N LEU A 98 -1.30 -9.13 -12.44
CA LEU A 98 -0.80 -10.10 -11.47
C LEU A 98 -1.82 -11.23 -11.24
N LYS A 99 -1.32 -12.45 -11.04
CA LYS A 99 -2.16 -13.54 -10.53
C LYS A 99 -2.67 -13.19 -9.14
N ARG A 100 -3.91 -13.57 -8.83
CA ARG A 100 -4.60 -13.18 -7.59
C ARG A 100 -3.80 -13.52 -6.33
N GLU A 101 -3.20 -14.70 -6.29
CA GLU A 101 -2.42 -15.18 -5.14
C GLU A 101 -1.19 -14.30 -4.89
N TYR A 102 -0.47 -13.97 -5.97
CA TYR A 102 0.70 -13.10 -5.92
C TYR A 102 0.32 -11.66 -5.53
N LEU A 103 -0.78 -11.16 -6.08
CA LEU A 103 -1.31 -9.83 -5.78
C LEU A 103 -1.67 -9.70 -4.29
N ILE A 104 -2.33 -10.71 -3.68
CA ILE A 104 -2.68 -10.69 -2.26
C ILE A 104 -1.42 -10.59 -1.39
N ILE A 105 -0.39 -11.38 -1.69
CA ILE A 105 0.89 -11.32 -0.96
C ILE A 105 1.50 -9.92 -1.04
N ARG A 106 1.56 -9.33 -2.24
CA ARG A 106 2.14 -8.00 -2.45
C ARG A 106 1.32 -6.88 -1.78
N LEU A 107 0.01 -6.94 -1.87
CA LEU A 107 -0.86 -6.00 -1.16
C LEU A 107 -0.65 -6.09 0.36
N LYS A 108 -0.47 -7.30 0.90
CA LYS A 108 -0.21 -7.49 2.33
C LYS A 108 1.12 -6.84 2.76
N GLU A 109 2.18 -7.02 1.99
CA GLU A 109 3.48 -6.38 2.25
C GLU A 109 3.40 -4.84 2.25
N CYS A 110 2.47 -4.26 1.50
CA CYS A 110 2.27 -2.81 1.47
C CYS A 110 1.33 -2.32 2.57
N ILE A 111 0.22 -3.02 2.81
CA ILE A 111 -0.87 -2.57 3.68
C ILE A 111 -0.55 -2.80 5.16
N GLN A 112 0.04 -3.96 5.50
CA GLN A 112 0.32 -4.31 6.89
C GLN A 112 1.21 -3.28 7.62
N PRO A 113 2.31 -2.77 7.04
CA PRO A 113 3.09 -1.72 7.68
C PRO A 113 2.30 -0.42 7.92
N ILE A 114 1.39 -0.07 7.01
CA ILE A 114 0.53 1.11 7.14
C ILE A 114 -0.46 0.90 8.30
N ILE A 115 -1.12 -0.25 8.38
CA ILE A 115 -2.03 -0.58 9.49
C ILE A 115 -1.28 -0.58 10.83
N LEU A 116 -0.07 -1.14 10.88
CA LEU A 116 0.77 -1.09 12.09
C LEU A 116 1.11 0.35 12.50
N GLU A 117 1.32 1.25 11.54
CA GLU A 117 1.56 2.66 11.85
C GLU A 117 0.30 3.34 12.39
N ILE A 118 -0.88 3.05 11.81
CA ILE A 118 -2.17 3.51 12.33
C ILE A 118 -2.37 3.03 13.79
N ILE A 119 -2.08 1.74 14.05
CA ILE A 119 -2.16 1.18 15.40
C ILE A 119 -1.25 1.96 16.37
N LYS A 120 0.02 2.19 15.99
CA LYS A 120 0.99 2.92 16.83
C LYS A 120 0.55 4.35 17.12
N ASN A 121 0.02 5.05 16.11
CA ASN A 121 -0.43 6.44 16.27
C ASN A 121 -1.68 6.56 17.17
N ASN A 122 -2.53 5.52 17.17
CA ASN A 122 -3.80 5.55 17.89
C ASN A 122 -3.78 4.85 19.25
N ILE A 123 -2.80 3.97 19.50
CA ILE A 123 -2.65 3.29 20.78
C ILE A 123 -1.34 3.76 21.43
N SER A 124 -1.43 4.78 22.26
CA SER A 124 -0.32 5.19 23.11
C SER A 124 -0.29 4.33 24.37
N ASP A 125 0.81 3.61 24.54
CA ASP A 125 1.32 2.95 25.73
C ASP A 125 0.50 1.80 26.39
N THR A 126 1.14 0.62 26.43
CA THR A 126 1.00 -0.47 27.41
C THR A 126 -0.27 -1.34 27.42
N SER A 127 -1.34 -1.00 26.74
CA SER A 127 -2.58 -1.79 26.81
C SER A 127 -2.68 -2.94 25.79
N VAL A 128 -1.85 -2.94 24.76
CA VAL A 128 -1.85 -3.96 23.71
C VAL A 128 -0.46 -4.60 23.61
N SER A 129 -0.42 -5.92 23.73
CA SER A 129 0.83 -6.66 23.54
C SER A 129 1.31 -6.58 22.05
N SER A 130 2.60 -6.81 21.82
CA SER A 130 3.13 -6.92 20.46
C SER A 130 2.36 -7.94 19.62
N ASP A 131 2.07 -9.09 20.22
CA ASP A 131 1.36 -10.20 19.56
C ASP A 131 -0.09 -9.82 19.19
N ASP A 132 -0.77 -9.06 20.06
CA ASP A 132 -2.13 -8.57 19.77
C ASP A 132 -2.10 -7.50 18.67
N ALA A 133 -1.10 -6.61 18.67
CA ALA A 133 -0.94 -5.60 17.62
C ALA A 133 -0.69 -6.25 16.25
N ASP A 134 0.13 -7.30 16.20
CA ASP A 134 0.38 -8.07 14.97
C ASP A 134 -0.88 -8.79 14.51
N ALA A 135 -1.64 -9.41 15.42
CA ALA A 135 -2.90 -10.10 15.10
C ALA A 135 -3.98 -9.13 14.57
N ILE A 136 -4.11 -7.95 15.20
CA ILE A 136 -5.02 -6.88 14.77
C ILE A 136 -4.61 -6.39 13.38
N SER A 137 -3.32 -6.11 13.19
CA SER A 137 -2.77 -5.67 11.91
C SER A 137 -3.04 -6.69 10.80
N ASP A 138 -2.87 -7.98 11.08
CA ASP A 138 -3.11 -9.06 10.13
C ASP A 138 -4.60 -9.12 9.73
N LEU A 139 -5.50 -9.07 10.70
CA LEU A 139 -6.95 -9.09 10.50
C LEU A 139 -7.40 -7.93 9.61
N PHE A 140 -7.02 -6.70 9.96
CA PHE A 140 -7.42 -5.51 9.21
C PHE A 140 -6.75 -5.44 7.85
N SER A 141 -5.49 -5.86 7.71
CA SER A 141 -4.83 -5.94 6.41
C SER A 141 -5.59 -6.87 5.46
N ASN A 142 -5.98 -8.05 5.91
CA ASN A 142 -6.76 -8.98 5.09
C ASN A 142 -8.14 -8.41 4.72
N ALA A 143 -8.80 -7.70 5.63
CA ALA A 143 -10.08 -7.03 5.36
C ALA A 143 -9.91 -5.92 4.30
N PHE A 144 -8.90 -5.05 4.45
CA PHE A 144 -8.63 -3.98 3.48
C PHE A 144 -8.19 -4.49 2.12
N ILE A 145 -7.40 -5.58 2.05
CA ILE A 145 -7.05 -6.23 0.79
C ILE A 145 -8.33 -6.66 0.05
N GLY A 146 -9.26 -7.32 0.75
CA GLY A 146 -10.55 -7.70 0.18
C GLY A 146 -11.31 -6.51 -0.39
N LEU A 147 -11.38 -5.40 0.36
CA LEU A 147 -12.03 -4.16 -0.07
C LEU A 147 -11.36 -3.53 -1.29
N ILE A 148 -10.03 -3.49 -1.32
CA ILE A 148 -9.28 -2.94 -2.47
C ILE A 148 -9.51 -3.79 -3.71
N LEU A 149 -9.47 -5.10 -3.60
CA LEU A 149 -9.72 -6.02 -4.72
C LEU A 149 -11.15 -5.88 -5.27
N ASP A 150 -12.15 -5.78 -4.38
CA ASP A 150 -13.52 -5.50 -4.77
C ASP A 150 -13.63 -4.14 -5.47
N TRP A 151 -12.98 -3.11 -4.92
CA TRP A 151 -13.02 -1.77 -5.50
C TRP A 151 -12.33 -1.71 -6.86
N VAL A 152 -11.18 -2.35 -7.02
CA VAL A 152 -10.50 -2.49 -8.32
C VAL A 152 -11.37 -3.20 -9.34
N SER A 153 -12.19 -4.19 -8.93
CA SER A 153 -13.11 -4.90 -9.82
C SER A 153 -14.19 -3.99 -10.42
N THR A 154 -14.47 -2.86 -9.78
CA THR A 154 -15.37 -1.79 -10.25
C THR A 154 -14.62 -0.60 -10.87
N ASP A 155 -13.39 -0.81 -11.30
CA ASP A 155 -12.49 0.22 -11.82
C ASP A 155 -12.32 1.42 -10.88
N LEU A 156 -12.24 1.15 -9.58
CA LEU A 156 -12.13 2.16 -8.51
C LEU A 156 -13.25 3.22 -8.61
N SER A 157 -14.50 2.78 -8.77
CA SER A 157 -15.65 3.67 -8.86
C SER A 157 -15.83 4.50 -7.59
N GLU A 158 -16.24 5.76 -7.73
CA GLU A 158 -16.50 6.68 -6.60
C GLU A 158 -17.59 6.17 -5.66
N GLY A 159 -18.57 5.41 -6.17
CA GLY A 159 -19.62 4.78 -5.37
C GLY A 159 -19.12 3.80 -4.31
N TYR A 160 -17.87 3.35 -4.40
CA TYR A 160 -17.25 2.46 -3.43
C TYR A 160 -16.62 3.21 -2.22
N LEU A 161 -16.33 4.51 -2.36
CA LEU A 161 -15.68 5.32 -1.32
C LEU A 161 -16.41 5.31 0.03
N PRO A 162 -17.76 5.45 0.09
CA PRO A 162 -18.46 5.41 1.37
C PRO A 162 -18.27 4.08 2.11
N LYS A 163 -18.20 2.96 1.37
CA LYS A 163 -17.94 1.64 1.93
C LYS A 163 -16.54 1.56 2.51
N PHE A 164 -15.52 2.03 1.77
CA PHE A 164 -14.13 2.06 2.24
C PHE A 164 -13.99 2.88 3.53
N ARG A 165 -14.53 4.11 3.54
CA ARG A 165 -14.53 4.98 4.72
C ARG A 165 -15.17 4.31 5.93
N LYS A 166 -16.34 3.69 5.75
CA LYS A 166 -17.02 2.98 6.84
C LYS A 166 -16.15 1.91 7.50
N TYR A 167 -15.34 1.19 6.74
CA TYR A 167 -14.42 0.18 7.29
C TYR A 167 -13.19 0.80 7.96
N ALA A 168 -12.68 1.92 7.43
CA ALA A 168 -11.61 2.68 8.08
C ALA A 168 -12.09 3.24 9.43
N ASP A 169 -13.29 3.82 9.48
CA ASP A 169 -13.92 4.29 10.72
C ASP A 169 -14.05 3.16 11.75
N LEU A 170 -14.49 1.96 11.33
CA LEU A 170 -14.59 0.80 12.22
C LEU A 170 -13.23 0.38 12.81
N LEU A 171 -12.13 0.52 12.04
CA LEU A 171 -10.78 0.29 12.57
C LEU A 171 -10.44 1.31 13.65
N LEU A 172 -10.68 2.60 13.38
CA LEU A 172 -10.38 3.67 14.33
C LEU A 172 -11.26 3.57 15.59
N ASP A 173 -12.55 3.27 15.45
CA ASP A 173 -13.47 3.02 16.56
C ASP A 173 -12.98 1.85 17.45
N TYR A 174 -12.48 0.77 16.82
CA TYR A 174 -11.91 -0.36 17.54
C TYR A 174 -10.63 0.03 18.28
N MET A 175 -9.77 0.85 17.69
CA MET A 175 -8.58 1.37 18.36
C MET A 175 -8.94 2.27 19.54
N ALA A 176 -9.94 3.14 19.39
CA ALA A 176 -10.48 3.97 20.48
C ALA A 176 -11.04 3.14 21.63
N PHE A 177 -11.76 2.06 21.33
CA PHE A 177 -12.27 1.11 22.31
C PHE A 177 -11.16 0.42 23.10
N ILE A 178 -10.09 -0.03 22.44
CA ILE A 178 -8.91 -0.62 23.09
C ILE A 178 -8.24 0.40 24.01
N ARG A 179 -8.07 1.65 23.55
CA ARG A 179 -7.48 2.73 24.35
C ARG A 179 -8.28 3.03 25.62
N ALA A 180 -9.60 2.96 25.56
CA ALA A 180 -10.47 3.19 26.70
C ALA A 180 -10.41 2.09 27.79
N GLY A 181 -9.60 1.05 27.58
CA GLY A 181 -9.47 -0.09 28.48
C GLY A 181 -10.53 -1.15 28.19
N CYS A 182 -10.21 -2.06 27.29
CA CYS A 182 -11.03 -3.26 27.11
C CYS A 182 -11.16 -4.00 28.45
N PRO A 183 -12.37 -4.35 28.91
CA PRO A 183 -12.51 -5.19 30.10
C PRO A 183 -11.72 -6.48 29.86
N SER A 184 -10.75 -6.75 30.74
CA SER A 184 -9.96 -7.98 30.70
C SER A 184 -10.86 -9.18 30.45
N ARG A 185 -10.57 -9.98 29.42
CA ARG A 185 -11.26 -11.27 29.24
C ARG A 185 -11.16 -12.01 30.55
N PRO A 186 -12.28 -12.49 31.15
CA PRO A 186 -12.16 -13.39 32.27
C PRO A 186 -11.34 -14.59 31.82
N ASN A 187 -10.30 -14.92 32.60
CA ASN A 187 -9.43 -16.06 32.34
C ASN A 187 -10.28 -17.28 32.08
N ALA A 188 -10.19 -17.87 30.89
CA ALA A 188 -10.75 -19.14 30.55
C ALA A 188 -9.88 -20.27 31.15
#